data_66b682f9aa34d5295bf8ee7756d942d8
#
_entry.id   66b682f9aa34d5295bf8ee7756d942d8
#
_cell.length_a   1.000
_cell.length_b   1.000
_cell.length_c   1.000
_cell.angle_alpha   90.00
_cell.angle_beta   90.00
_cell.angle_gamma   90.00
#
_symmetry.space_group_name_H-M   'P 1'
#
loop_
_entity.id
_entity.type
_entity.pdbx_description
1 polymer ?
#
loop_
_entity_poly.entity_id
_entity_poly.type
_entity_poly.pdbx_seq_one_letter_code
_entity_poly.pdbx_strand_id
1 'polypeptide(L)'
;MKPVRKWGPGPYPVAVIHGGPGAPGEMAHVARELSAIKGVLEPFQTEMSLEGQIRELRSELSEHGQVPVTLIGFSWGAFLSWMVAARYPELVRKLILISSAPFEERYATYITKTRLDRLNSKERAEAQTLLKQIEVPTTPDKDALLGRLGCLLAHADAFDPITLENEAFHCQYNVFKTVWDEAAEQRKNQSLLRMAHSIKCPVVAIHGDYDPHPFEGVKEPLTRELSDFKFFLLKKCGHRPWIERTAAEEFFGILAREI
;
A
#
# COMPACT_ATOMS: atom_id res chain seq x y z
N MET A 1 -9.19 -15.69 -11.14
CA MET A 1 -9.60 -14.99 -9.88
C MET A 1 -10.61 -13.91 -10.28
N LYS A 2 -11.64 -13.59 -9.47
CA LYS A 2 -12.50 -12.43 -9.79
C LYS A 2 -11.66 -11.17 -9.60
N PRO A 3 -11.75 -10.16 -10.47
CA PRO A 3 -10.92 -8.96 -10.38
C PRO A 3 -11.25 -8.09 -9.17
N VAL A 4 -12.42 -8.29 -8.55
CA VAL A 4 -12.90 -7.54 -7.38
C VAL A 4 -13.51 -8.48 -6.36
N ARG A 5 -13.17 -8.32 -5.09
CA ARG A 5 -13.86 -8.92 -3.96
C ARG A 5 -14.80 -7.87 -3.33
N LYS A 6 -16.01 -8.30 -2.95
CA LYS A 6 -17.04 -7.47 -2.34
C LYS A 6 -17.26 -7.91 -0.90
N TRP A 7 -17.22 -6.96 0.03
CA TRP A 7 -17.37 -7.18 1.47
C TRP A 7 -18.59 -6.44 1.99
N GLY A 8 -19.45 -7.14 2.71
CA GLY A 8 -20.73 -6.58 3.19
C GLY A 8 -21.74 -6.36 2.06
N PRO A 9 -22.95 -5.87 2.42
CA PRO A 9 -23.98 -5.52 1.44
C PRO A 9 -23.63 -4.21 0.70
N GLY A 10 -24.01 -4.12 -0.60
CA GLY A 10 -23.94 -2.85 -1.32
C GLY A 10 -24.94 -1.82 -0.78
N PRO A 11 -24.77 -0.54 -1.12
CA PRO A 11 -23.78 -0.01 -2.06
C PRO A 11 -22.35 -0.04 -1.53
N TYR A 12 -21.36 0.12 -2.44
CA TYR A 12 -19.92 0.05 -2.13
C TYR A 12 -19.26 1.44 -2.23
N PRO A 13 -19.40 2.30 -1.22
CA PRO A 13 -18.83 3.64 -1.22
C PRO A 13 -17.37 3.69 -0.78
N VAL A 14 -16.78 2.55 -0.41
CA VAL A 14 -15.38 2.42 0.04
C VAL A 14 -14.67 1.40 -0.84
N ALA A 15 -13.43 1.68 -1.22
CA ALA A 15 -12.55 0.72 -1.88
C ALA A 15 -11.20 0.67 -1.17
N VAL A 16 -10.67 -0.54 -0.94
CA VAL A 16 -9.35 -0.78 -0.32
C VAL A 16 -8.41 -1.41 -1.33
N ILE A 17 -7.22 -0.83 -1.49
CA ILE A 17 -6.23 -1.20 -2.49
C ILE A 17 -5.00 -1.75 -1.80
N HIS A 18 -4.65 -3.00 -2.16
CA HIS A 18 -3.56 -3.75 -1.53
C HIS A 18 -2.16 -3.19 -1.85
N GLY A 19 -1.19 -3.59 -1.04
CA GLY A 19 0.23 -3.30 -1.25
C GLY A 19 0.87 -4.14 -2.35
N GLY A 20 2.12 -4.27 -2.33
CA GLY A 20 2.91 -4.98 -3.33
C GLY A 20 3.67 -4.02 -4.22
N PRO A 21 3.48 -3.93 -5.55
CA PRO A 21 2.49 -4.55 -6.46
C PRO A 21 2.57 -6.07 -6.51
N GLY A 22 1.46 -6.73 -6.90
CA GLY A 22 1.43 -8.18 -7.07
C GLY A 22 1.22 -8.97 -5.76
N ALA A 23 0.60 -8.37 -4.72
CA ALA A 23 0.21 -9.04 -3.47
C ALA A 23 -1.30 -8.94 -3.21
N PRO A 24 -2.16 -9.50 -4.09
CA PRO A 24 -3.61 -9.40 -3.97
C PRO A 24 -4.12 -10.07 -2.69
N GLY A 25 -5.11 -9.42 -2.03
CA GLY A 25 -5.75 -9.94 -0.83
C GLY A 25 -5.16 -9.47 0.50
N GLU A 26 -4.06 -8.73 0.48
CA GLU A 26 -3.39 -8.21 1.68
C GLU A 26 -4.30 -7.30 2.53
N MET A 27 -5.27 -6.64 1.90
CA MET A 27 -6.22 -5.75 2.57
C MET A 27 -7.51 -6.45 3.02
N ALA A 28 -7.63 -7.76 2.90
CA ALA A 28 -8.83 -8.52 3.25
C ALA A 28 -9.28 -8.31 4.70
N HIS A 29 -8.34 -8.24 5.64
CA HIS A 29 -8.66 -7.97 7.05
C HIS A 29 -9.27 -6.58 7.23
N VAL A 30 -8.65 -5.55 6.65
CA VAL A 30 -9.16 -4.17 6.69
C VAL A 30 -10.53 -4.07 6.02
N ALA A 31 -10.69 -4.69 4.84
CA ALA A 31 -11.96 -4.70 4.13
C ALA A 31 -13.08 -5.37 4.96
N ARG A 32 -12.79 -6.48 5.63
CA ARG A 32 -13.73 -7.20 6.50
C ARG A 32 -14.19 -6.33 7.66
N GLU A 33 -13.26 -5.71 8.39
CA GLU A 33 -13.58 -4.84 9.52
C GLU A 33 -14.44 -3.63 9.09
N LEU A 34 -14.04 -2.96 8.01
CA LEU A 34 -14.82 -1.83 7.49
C LEU A 34 -16.18 -2.24 6.94
N SER A 35 -16.35 -3.49 6.51
CA SER A 35 -17.62 -3.99 5.98
C SER A 35 -18.73 -4.10 7.02
N ALA A 36 -18.40 -4.03 8.30
CA ALA A 36 -19.38 -3.89 9.38
C ALA A 36 -20.05 -2.49 9.40
N ILE A 37 -19.44 -1.50 8.77
CA ILE A 37 -19.91 -0.10 8.73
C ILE A 37 -20.50 0.24 7.35
N LYS A 38 -19.80 -0.12 6.27
CA LYS A 38 -20.18 0.19 4.88
C LYS A 38 -19.76 -0.95 3.94
N GLY A 39 -20.44 -1.08 2.80
CA GLY A 39 -19.99 -1.98 1.76
C GLY A 39 -18.61 -1.57 1.24
N VAL A 40 -17.71 -2.55 1.08
CA VAL A 40 -16.31 -2.32 0.69
C VAL A 40 -15.96 -3.14 -0.55
N LEU A 41 -15.29 -2.51 -1.51
CA LEU A 41 -14.62 -3.17 -2.63
C LEU A 41 -13.15 -3.43 -2.29
N GLU A 42 -12.66 -4.57 -2.71
CA GLU A 42 -11.24 -4.92 -2.71
C GLU A 42 -10.84 -5.33 -4.13
N PRO A 43 -10.48 -4.37 -5.00
CA PRO A 43 -9.97 -4.65 -6.33
C PRO A 43 -8.59 -5.32 -6.26
N PHE A 44 -8.36 -6.28 -7.17
CA PHE A 44 -7.07 -6.92 -7.36
C PHE A 44 -6.40 -6.34 -8.59
N GLN A 45 -5.12 -5.99 -8.47
CA GLN A 45 -4.34 -5.47 -9.58
C GLN A 45 -3.69 -6.66 -10.31
N THR A 46 -4.01 -6.82 -11.59
CA THR A 46 -3.51 -7.92 -12.43
C THR A 46 -2.65 -7.43 -13.60
N GLU A 47 -2.79 -6.17 -13.97
CA GLU A 47 -2.06 -5.55 -15.06
C GLU A 47 -0.57 -5.42 -14.76
N MET A 48 0.27 -5.65 -15.79
CA MET A 48 1.72 -5.71 -15.67
C MET A 48 2.43 -4.37 -15.94
N SER A 49 1.69 -3.28 -16.07
CA SER A 49 2.24 -1.94 -16.24
C SER A 49 1.52 -0.95 -15.34
N LEU A 50 2.19 0.12 -14.97
CA LEU A 50 1.62 1.18 -14.16
C LEU A 50 0.35 1.77 -14.79
N GLU A 51 0.41 2.06 -16.09
CA GLU A 51 -0.74 2.58 -16.83
C GLU A 51 -1.88 1.56 -16.92
N GLY A 52 -1.55 0.28 -17.05
CA GLY A 52 -2.52 -0.82 -17.00
C GLY A 52 -3.26 -0.85 -15.67
N GLN A 53 -2.53 -0.83 -14.55
CA GLN A 53 -3.12 -0.86 -13.22
C GLN A 53 -3.99 0.36 -12.92
N ILE A 54 -3.60 1.54 -13.39
CA ILE A 54 -4.43 2.75 -13.25
C ILE A 54 -5.75 2.60 -14.01
N ARG A 55 -5.72 2.09 -15.25
CA ARG A 55 -6.93 1.85 -16.05
C ARG A 55 -7.80 0.75 -15.46
N GLU A 56 -7.19 -0.33 -14.98
CA GLU A 56 -7.86 -1.43 -14.31
C GLU A 56 -8.62 -0.92 -13.08
N LEU A 57 -7.94 -0.22 -12.17
CA LEU A 57 -8.58 0.33 -10.96
C LEU A 57 -9.70 1.31 -11.29
N ARG A 58 -9.49 2.22 -12.27
CA ARG A 58 -10.55 3.11 -12.76
C ARG A 58 -11.80 2.34 -13.20
N SER A 59 -11.60 1.27 -14.00
CA SER A 59 -12.70 0.45 -14.51
C SER A 59 -13.47 -0.23 -13.38
N GLU A 60 -12.75 -0.85 -12.43
CA GLU A 60 -13.32 -1.55 -11.29
C GLU A 60 -14.14 -0.61 -10.38
N LEU A 61 -13.62 0.60 -10.13
CA LEU A 61 -14.35 1.61 -9.35
C LEU A 61 -15.62 2.07 -10.08
N SER A 62 -15.54 2.30 -11.38
CA SER A 62 -16.69 2.78 -12.18
C SER A 62 -17.77 1.72 -12.33
N GLU A 63 -17.40 0.43 -12.42
CA GLU A 63 -18.34 -0.67 -12.64
C GLU A 63 -19.00 -1.14 -11.33
N HIS A 64 -18.24 -1.15 -10.24
CA HIS A 64 -18.65 -1.80 -9.00
C HIS A 64 -18.82 -0.85 -7.82
N GLY A 65 -18.22 0.34 -7.86
CA GLY A 65 -18.25 1.32 -6.78
C GLY A 65 -19.46 2.24 -6.83
N GLN A 66 -19.85 2.74 -5.66
CA GLN A 66 -20.73 3.91 -5.58
C GLN A 66 -19.86 5.18 -5.67
N VAL A 67 -19.49 5.54 -6.90
CA VAL A 67 -18.64 6.71 -7.13
C VAL A 67 -19.36 8.03 -6.85
N PRO A 68 -18.67 9.05 -6.28
CA PRO A 68 -17.28 9.02 -5.85
C PRO A 68 -17.08 8.22 -4.56
N VAL A 69 -16.03 7.38 -4.52
CA VAL A 69 -15.71 6.51 -3.38
C VAL A 69 -14.75 7.17 -2.38
N THR A 70 -14.70 6.65 -1.15
CA THR A 70 -13.51 6.79 -0.30
C THR A 70 -12.51 5.74 -0.75
N LEU A 71 -11.37 6.17 -1.29
CA LEU A 71 -10.32 5.30 -1.81
C LEU A 71 -9.23 5.16 -0.76
N ILE A 72 -8.98 3.94 -0.29
CA ILE A 72 -8.01 3.62 0.76
C ILE A 72 -6.91 2.79 0.14
N GLY A 73 -5.69 3.30 0.08
CA GLY A 73 -4.54 2.59 -0.47
C GLY A 73 -3.50 2.28 0.60
N PHE A 74 -2.98 1.06 0.59
CA PHE A 74 -1.91 0.62 1.48
C PHE A 74 -0.60 0.48 0.70
N SER A 75 0.51 1.02 1.23
CA SER A 75 1.85 0.86 0.65
C SER A 75 1.89 1.23 -0.85
N TRP A 76 2.13 0.27 -1.75
CA TRP A 76 1.97 0.45 -3.20
C TRP A 76 0.57 0.94 -3.58
N GLY A 77 -0.47 0.35 -2.98
CA GLY A 77 -1.86 0.76 -3.21
C GLY A 77 -2.11 2.24 -2.89
N ALA A 78 -1.31 2.84 -1.99
CA ALA A 78 -1.37 4.28 -1.74
C ALA A 78 -0.91 5.09 -2.96
N PHE A 79 0.18 4.68 -3.64
CA PHE A 79 0.64 5.31 -4.87
C PHE A 79 -0.37 5.14 -6.02
N LEU A 80 -0.89 3.93 -6.19
CA LEU A 80 -1.90 3.67 -7.23
C LEU A 80 -3.16 4.50 -6.99
N SER A 81 -3.64 4.55 -5.75
CA SER A 81 -4.80 5.36 -5.35
C SER A 81 -4.56 6.86 -5.56
N TRP A 82 -3.36 7.34 -5.26
CA TRP A 82 -2.93 8.71 -5.53
C TRP A 82 -2.99 9.05 -7.01
N MET A 83 -2.45 8.19 -7.88
CA MET A 83 -2.45 8.38 -9.32
C MET A 83 -3.87 8.36 -9.92
N VAL A 84 -4.74 7.47 -9.42
CA VAL A 84 -6.15 7.42 -9.83
C VAL A 84 -6.90 8.66 -9.38
N ALA A 85 -6.72 9.10 -8.13
CA ALA A 85 -7.37 10.32 -7.62
C ALA A 85 -6.93 11.59 -8.37
N ALA A 86 -5.65 11.64 -8.79
CA ALA A 86 -5.15 12.77 -9.58
C ALA A 86 -5.66 12.80 -11.02
N ARG A 87 -5.84 11.62 -11.65
CA ARG A 87 -6.27 11.52 -13.06
C ARG A 87 -7.78 11.48 -13.24
N TYR A 88 -8.51 10.98 -12.24
CA TYR A 88 -9.96 10.78 -12.26
C TYR A 88 -10.59 11.32 -10.96
N PRO A 89 -10.47 12.64 -10.70
CA PRO A 89 -10.92 13.23 -9.44
C PRO A 89 -12.43 13.06 -9.20
N GLU A 90 -13.22 12.85 -10.26
CA GLU A 90 -14.65 12.57 -10.17
C GLU A 90 -14.98 11.21 -9.56
N LEU A 91 -14.03 10.29 -9.48
CA LEU A 91 -14.23 8.96 -8.88
C LEU A 91 -13.94 8.93 -7.38
N VAL A 92 -13.22 9.93 -6.84
CA VAL A 92 -12.68 9.87 -5.49
C VAL A 92 -13.15 11.07 -4.67
N ARG A 93 -13.98 10.81 -3.64
CA ARG A 93 -14.44 11.85 -2.71
C ARG A 93 -13.48 12.09 -1.55
N LYS A 94 -12.68 11.09 -1.19
CA LYS A 94 -11.63 11.15 -0.16
C LYS A 94 -10.56 10.11 -0.45
N LEU A 95 -9.31 10.47 -0.24
CA LEU A 95 -8.17 9.58 -0.37
C LEU A 95 -7.54 9.32 0.99
N ILE A 96 -7.36 8.02 1.35
CA ILE A 96 -6.69 7.61 2.58
C ILE A 96 -5.45 6.80 2.20
N LEU A 97 -4.29 7.25 2.63
CA LEU A 97 -2.99 6.64 2.37
C LEU A 97 -2.49 5.95 3.64
N ILE A 98 -2.38 4.63 3.63
CA ILE A 98 -1.90 3.84 4.76
C ILE A 98 -0.47 3.43 4.47
N SER A 99 0.46 3.79 5.35
CA SER A 99 1.87 3.37 5.27
C SER A 99 2.45 3.50 3.85
N SER A 100 2.17 4.64 3.21
CA SER A 100 2.63 4.91 1.85
C SER A 100 4.15 4.87 1.76
N ALA A 101 4.68 4.43 0.62
CA ALA A 101 6.08 4.67 0.31
C ALA A 101 6.36 6.20 0.23
N PRO A 102 7.61 6.64 0.43
CA PRO A 102 7.98 8.06 0.38
C PRO A 102 7.74 8.66 -1.01
N PHE A 103 7.28 9.91 -1.06
CA PHE A 103 7.05 10.67 -2.29
C PHE A 103 8.31 11.28 -2.89
N GLU A 104 9.39 11.37 -2.12
CA GLU A 104 10.69 11.90 -2.58
C GLU A 104 11.79 10.84 -2.39
N GLU A 105 12.69 10.74 -3.38
CA GLU A 105 13.74 9.71 -3.44
C GLU A 105 14.68 9.73 -2.23
N ARG A 106 14.99 10.92 -1.69
CA ARG A 106 15.89 11.07 -0.53
C ARG A 106 15.46 10.28 0.70
N TYR A 107 14.16 10.03 0.86
CA TYR A 107 13.62 9.25 1.98
C TYR A 107 13.59 7.74 1.70
N ALA A 108 13.72 7.32 0.44
CA ALA A 108 13.65 5.90 0.08
C ALA A 108 14.98 5.16 0.23
N THR A 109 16.11 5.88 0.26
CA THR A 109 17.47 5.32 0.16
C THR A 109 17.84 4.38 1.31
N TYR A 110 17.25 4.52 2.48
CA TYR A 110 17.60 3.75 3.67
C TYR A 110 16.62 2.63 4.03
N ILE A 111 15.52 2.46 3.32
CA ILE A 111 14.48 1.49 3.65
C ILE A 111 15.04 0.07 3.72
N THR A 112 15.74 -0.38 2.68
CA THR A 112 16.33 -1.72 2.63
C THR A 112 17.34 -1.92 3.75
N LYS A 113 18.19 -0.93 4.01
CA LYS A 113 19.16 -0.99 5.12
C LYS A 113 18.47 -1.14 6.46
N THR A 114 17.44 -0.31 6.72
CA THR A 114 16.65 -0.36 7.96
C THR A 114 16.02 -1.74 8.17
N ARG A 115 15.43 -2.33 7.14
CA ARG A 115 14.88 -3.68 7.19
C ARG A 115 15.93 -4.73 7.53
N LEU A 116 17.06 -4.71 6.83
CA LEU A 116 18.16 -5.67 7.06
C LEU A 116 18.78 -5.53 8.46
N ASP A 117 18.88 -4.31 8.98
CA ASP A 117 19.43 -4.06 10.32
C ASP A 117 18.52 -4.59 11.45
N ARG A 118 17.20 -4.70 11.21
CA ARG A 118 16.23 -5.24 12.15
C ARG A 118 16.14 -6.77 12.17
N LEU A 119 16.63 -7.42 11.12
CA LEU A 119 16.67 -8.89 11.03
C LEU A 119 17.82 -9.46 11.89
N ASN A 120 17.61 -10.64 12.48
CA ASN A 120 18.70 -11.38 13.10
C ASN A 120 19.74 -11.82 12.03
N SER A 121 20.91 -12.31 12.46
CA SER A 121 22.01 -12.63 11.55
C SER A 121 21.66 -13.69 10.50
N LYS A 122 20.85 -14.69 10.85
CA LYS A 122 20.42 -15.76 9.93
C LYS A 122 19.43 -15.23 8.91
N GLU A 123 18.39 -14.54 9.35
CA GLU A 123 17.38 -13.93 8.50
C GLU A 123 17.98 -12.89 7.56
N ARG A 124 18.92 -12.07 8.05
CA ARG A 124 19.64 -11.08 7.24
C ARG A 124 20.45 -11.73 6.13
N ALA A 125 21.21 -12.80 6.44
CA ALA A 125 21.99 -13.52 5.45
C ALA A 125 21.09 -14.15 4.37
N GLU A 126 19.95 -14.73 4.78
CA GLU A 126 18.95 -15.29 3.88
C GLU A 126 18.35 -14.18 3.00
N ALA A 127 17.89 -13.06 3.56
CA ALA A 127 17.32 -11.95 2.82
C ALA A 127 18.30 -11.37 1.79
N GLN A 128 19.58 -11.20 2.17
CA GLN A 128 20.61 -10.75 1.24
C GLN A 128 20.86 -11.73 0.09
N THR A 129 20.76 -13.03 0.37
CA THR A 129 20.88 -14.08 -0.68
C THR A 129 19.70 -14.01 -1.63
N LEU A 130 18.46 -13.93 -1.10
CA LEU A 130 17.25 -13.82 -1.91
C LEU A 130 17.25 -12.56 -2.79
N LEU A 131 17.62 -11.41 -2.24
CA LEU A 131 17.76 -10.15 -3.01
C LEU A 131 18.71 -10.31 -4.21
N LYS A 132 19.85 -10.99 -4.03
CA LYS A 132 20.78 -11.26 -5.14
C LYS A 132 20.21 -12.24 -6.16
N GLN A 133 19.57 -13.31 -5.70
CA GLN A 133 18.99 -14.35 -6.57
C GLN A 133 17.85 -13.81 -7.44
N ILE A 134 16.99 -12.96 -6.89
CA ILE A 134 15.86 -12.36 -7.61
C ILE A 134 16.33 -11.51 -8.79
N GLU A 135 17.50 -10.84 -8.68
CA GLU A 135 18.05 -10.01 -9.75
C GLU A 135 18.67 -10.83 -10.91
N VAL A 136 19.02 -12.10 -10.68
CA VAL A 136 19.58 -12.96 -11.75
C VAL A 136 18.46 -13.35 -12.73
N PRO A 137 18.59 -13.06 -14.05
CA PRO A 137 17.51 -13.32 -15.01
C PRO A 137 17.10 -14.79 -15.12
N THR A 138 18.06 -15.71 -14.99
CA THR A 138 17.87 -17.15 -15.15
C THR A 138 17.38 -17.87 -13.89
N THR A 139 17.19 -17.16 -12.77
CA THR A 139 16.72 -17.78 -11.54
C THR A 139 15.29 -18.29 -11.71
N PRO A 140 15.02 -19.58 -11.45
CA PRO A 140 13.68 -20.13 -11.51
C PRO A 140 12.83 -19.68 -10.34
N ASP A 141 11.51 -19.77 -10.50
CA ASP A 141 10.50 -19.57 -9.44
C ASP A 141 10.69 -18.29 -8.62
N LYS A 142 10.82 -17.17 -9.31
CA LYS A 142 10.98 -15.86 -8.66
C LYS A 142 9.78 -15.46 -7.79
N ASP A 143 8.59 -16.00 -8.06
CA ASP A 143 7.39 -15.76 -7.24
C ASP A 143 7.58 -16.34 -5.83
N ALA A 144 8.09 -17.58 -5.72
CA ALA A 144 8.40 -18.19 -4.43
C ALA A 144 9.53 -17.44 -3.70
N LEU A 145 10.58 -17.02 -4.40
CA LEU A 145 11.67 -16.24 -3.81
C LEU A 145 11.17 -14.89 -3.29
N LEU A 146 10.33 -14.20 -4.05
CA LEU A 146 9.73 -12.93 -3.63
C LEU A 146 8.82 -13.13 -2.42
N GLY A 147 7.98 -14.19 -2.41
CA GLY A 147 7.15 -14.56 -1.28
C GLY A 147 7.97 -14.82 -0.01
N ARG A 148 9.07 -15.59 -0.13
CA ARG A 148 9.97 -15.85 1.01
C ARG A 148 10.65 -14.59 1.52
N LEU A 149 11.14 -13.74 0.62
CA LEU A 149 11.70 -12.43 0.98
C LEU A 149 10.64 -11.57 1.69
N GLY A 150 9.42 -11.52 1.17
CA GLY A 150 8.31 -10.79 1.78
C GLY A 150 8.02 -11.23 3.22
N CYS A 151 8.04 -12.53 3.50
CA CYS A 151 7.88 -13.06 4.86
C CYS A 151 9.00 -12.58 5.80
N LEU A 152 10.27 -12.58 5.36
CA LEU A 152 11.38 -12.09 6.16
C LEU A 152 11.27 -10.58 6.42
N LEU A 153 10.97 -9.80 5.38
CA LEU A 153 10.82 -8.36 5.51
C LEU A 153 9.60 -7.97 6.36
N ALA A 154 8.53 -8.77 6.35
CA ALA A 154 7.36 -8.55 7.21
C ALA A 154 7.72 -8.58 8.71
N HIS A 155 8.69 -9.40 9.12
CA HIS A 155 9.22 -9.39 10.51
C HIS A 155 9.94 -8.07 10.82
N ALA A 156 10.75 -7.58 9.88
CA ALA A 156 11.47 -6.31 10.04
C ALA A 156 10.54 -5.08 10.02
N ASP A 157 9.41 -5.21 9.36
CA ASP A 157 8.43 -4.15 9.16
C ASP A 157 7.40 -4.03 10.30
N ALA A 158 7.33 -5.02 11.22
CA ALA A 158 6.40 -5.05 12.34
C ALA A 158 7.08 -4.64 13.65
N PHE A 159 6.31 -3.98 14.55
CA PHE A 159 6.75 -3.63 15.91
C PHE A 159 6.38 -4.70 16.93
N ASP A 160 5.09 -5.01 17.07
CA ASP A 160 4.54 -6.05 17.98
C ASP A 160 3.30 -6.69 17.33
N PRO A 161 3.50 -7.52 16.28
CA PRO A 161 2.40 -8.02 15.49
C PRO A 161 1.57 -9.08 16.25
N ILE A 162 0.25 -9.01 16.06
CA ILE A 162 -0.65 -10.11 16.36
C ILE A 162 -0.52 -11.12 15.22
N THR A 163 -0.33 -12.39 15.54
CA THR A 163 -0.32 -13.44 14.51
C THR A 163 -1.73 -13.54 13.91
N LEU A 164 -1.89 -13.07 12.68
CA LEU A 164 -3.09 -13.34 11.90
C LEU A 164 -2.90 -14.70 11.22
N GLU A 165 -3.91 -15.58 11.33
CA GLU A 165 -3.90 -16.88 10.67
C GLU A 165 -3.80 -16.68 9.15
N ASN A 166 -2.76 -17.27 8.57
CA ASN A 166 -2.46 -17.58 7.18
C ASN A 166 -3.33 -16.91 6.09
N GLU A 167 -3.07 -15.66 5.78
CA GLU A 167 -3.31 -15.16 4.44
C GLU A 167 -2.05 -15.45 3.60
N ALA A 168 -2.09 -16.53 2.81
CA ALA A 168 -1.01 -16.83 1.87
C ALA A 168 -0.98 -15.72 0.81
N PHE A 169 0.04 -14.89 0.84
CA PHE A 169 0.26 -13.88 -0.20
C PHE A 169 0.78 -14.57 -1.47
N HIS A 170 -0.02 -14.56 -2.51
CA HIS A 170 0.44 -14.95 -3.85
C HIS A 170 1.24 -13.78 -4.44
N CYS A 171 2.57 -13.85 -4.33
CA CYS A 171 3.43 -12.86 -4.95
C CYS A 171 3.56 -13.12 -6.46
N GLN A 172 3.50 -12.07 -7.25
CA GLN A 172 3.66 -12.08 -8.71
C GLN A 172 4.89 -11.24 -9.07
N TYR A 173 6.06 -11.88 -9.20
CA TYR A 173 7.33 -11.19 -9.41
C TYR A 173 7.33 -10.27 -10.64
N ASN A 174 6.78 -10.74 -11.77
CA ASN A 174 6.78 -9.92 -12.99
C ASN A 174 5.93 -8.66 -12.83
N VAL A 175 4.76 -8.75 -12.19
CA VAL A 175 3.93 -7.59 -11.86
C VAL A 175 4.70 -6.67 -10.91
N PHE A 176 5.26 -7.23 -9.83
CA PHE A 176 6.05 -6.48 -8.87
C PHE A 176 7.18 -5.69 -9.56
N LYS A 177 8.03 -6.38 -10.32
CA LYS A 177 9.23 -5.79 -10.91
C LYS A 177 8.90 -4.66 -11.89
N THR A 178 8.01 -4.92 -12.85
CA THR A 178 7.71 -3.93 -13.90
C THR A 178 7.00 -2.70 -13.35
N VAL A 179 5.96 -2.91 -12.55
CA VAL A 179 5.16 -1.80 -12.01
C VAL A 179 5.94 -0.97 -10.99
N TRP A 180 6.75 -1.64 -10.14
CA TRP A 180 7.56 -0.93 -9.15
C TRP A 180 8.67 -0.10 -9.77
N ASP A 181 9.34 -0.59 -10.83
CA ASP A 181 10.37 0.15 -11.55
C ASP A 181 9.79 1.43 -12.17
N GLU A 182 8.63 1.34 -12.82
CA GLU A 182 7.93 2.50 -13.38
C GLU A 182 7.53 3.53 -12.30
N ALA A 183 7.04 3.05 -11.15
CA ALA A 183 6.68 3.92 -10.02
C ALA A 183 7.89 4.59 -9.37
N ALA A 184 9.00 3.84 -9.21
CA ALA A 184 10.24 4.38 -8.68
C ALA A 184 10.81 5.50 -9.58
N GLU A 185 10.68 5.35 -10.91
CA GLU A 185 11.06 6.41 -11.85
C GLU A 185 10.21 7.66 -11.69
N GLN A 186 8.88 7.51 -11.49
CA GLN A 186 8.01 8.66 -11.23
C GLN A 186 8.34 9.38 -9.92
N ARG A 187 8.78 8.65 -8.88
CA ARG A 187 9.27 9.25 -7.65
C ARG A 187 10.58 10.02 -7.89
N LYS A 188 11.56 9.42 -8.57
CA LYS A 188 12.88 10.02 -8.87
C LYS A 188 12.74 11.33 -9.66
N ASN A 189 11.90 11.34 -10.70
CA ASN A 189 11.69 12.52 -11.54
C ASN A 189 10.64 13.48 -10.96
N GLN A 190 10.12 13.22 -9.75
CA GLN A 190 9.14 14.01 -9.01
C GLN A 190 7.75 14.12 -9.68
N SER A 191 7.48 13.38 -10.74
CA SER A 191 6.17 13.43 -11.40
C SER A 191 5.05 12.93 -10.49
N LEU A 192 5.35 11.93 -9.62
CA LEU A 192 4.42 11.43 -8.63
C LEU A 192 3.95 12.54 -7.67
N LEU A 193 4.87 13.31 -7.10
CA LEU A 193 4.54 14.39 -6.17
C LEU A 193 3.81 15.55 -6.86
N ARG A 194 4.21 15.91 -8.09
CA ARG A 194 3.54 16.95 -8.88
C ARG A 194 2.06 16.67 -9.16
N MET A 195 1.61 15.41 -9.10
CA MET A 195 0.19 15.06 -9.20
C MET A 195 -0.66 15.65 -8.07
N ALA A 196 -0.07 16.12 -6.96
CA ALA A 196 -0.76 16.82 -5.89
C ALA A 196 -1.65 17.96 -6.39
N HIS A 197 -1.19 18.70 -7.40
CA HIS A 197 -1.95 19.82 -8.00
C HIS A 197 -3.27 19.39 -8.66
N SER A 198 -3.39 18.10 -9.00
CA SER A 198 -4.61 17.53 -9.62
C SER A 198 -5.53 16.87 -8.60
N ILE A 199 -5.11 16.64 -7.37
CA ILE A 199 -5.94 16.10 -6.29
C ILE A 199 -7.02 17.11 -5.90
N LYS A 200 -8.29 16.69 -5.92
CA LYS A 200 -9.45 17.57 -5.65
C LYS A 200 -10.24 17.16 -4.41
N CYS A 201 -9.82 16.12 -3.73
CA CYS A 201 -10.49 15.61 -2.53
C CYS A 201 -9.59 15.75 -1.30
N PRO A 202 -10.18 15.72 -0.07
CA PRO A 202 -9.41 15.62 1.16
C PRO A 202 -8.50 14.41 1.15
N VAL A 203 -7.27 14.57 1.65
CA VAL A 203 -6.28 13.50 1.77
C VAL A 203 -5.95 13.26 3.25
N VAL A 204 -5.98 12.00 3.64
CA VAL A 204 -5.58 11.55 4.98
C VAL A 204 -4.43 10.57 4.83
N ALA A 205 -3.36 10.72 5.59
CA ALA A 205 -2.31 9.72 5.68
C ALA A 205 -2.21 9.16 7.10
N ILE A 206 -2.10 7.84 7.20
CA ILE A 206 -1.92 7.10 8.46
C ILE A 206 -0.62 6.32 8.36
N HIS A 207 0.29 6.49 9.31
CA HIS A 207 1.63 5.90 9.25
C HIS A 207 2.09 5.45 10.63
N GLY A 208 2.85 4.35 10.68
CA GLY A 208 3.48 3.88 11.90
C GLY A 208 4.82 4.55 12.16
N ASP A 209 5.17 4.84 13.42
CA ASP A 209 6.47 5.42 13.78
C ASP A 209 7.63 4.43 13.70
N TYR A 210 7.33 3.14 13.59
CA TYR A 210 8.30 2.07 13.39
C TYR A 210 8.34 1.56 11.95
N ASP A 211 7.51 2.08 11.04
CA ASP A 211 7.55 1.69 9.62
C ASP A 211 8.97 1.96 9.06
N PRO A 212 9.61 1.02 8.33
CA PRO A 212 10.89 1.28 7.68
C PRO A 212 10.80 2.32 6.56
N HIS A 213 9.60 2.59 6.04
CA HIS A 213 9.34 3.75 5.20
C HIS A 213 9.23 4.98 6.11
N PRO A 214 10.15 5.95 6.06
CA PRO A 214 10.10 7.08 6.97
C PRO A 214 8.85 7.93 6.72
N PHE A 215 8.07 8.13 7.78
CA PHE A 215 6.82 8.89 7.72
C PHE A 215 7.03 10.35 7.27
N GLU A 216 8.21 10.90 7.50
CA GLU A 216 8.61 12.24 7.02
C GLU A 216 8.53 12.31 5.50
N GLY A 217 8.85 11.22 4.80
CA GLY A 217 8.79 11.12 3.34
C GLY A 217 7.37 11.15 2.76
N VAL A 218 6.36 11.05 3.61
CA VAL A 218 4.95 11.25 3.28
C VAL A 218 4.45 12.58 3.85
N LYS A 219 4.66 12.81 5.14
CA LYS A 219 4.14 13.97 5.86
C LYS A 219 4.64 15.29 5.29
N GLU A 220 5.97 15.45 5.16
CA GLU A 220 6.55 16.72 4.76
C GLU A 220 6.17 17.14 3.33
N PRO A 221 6.35 16.27 2.30
CA PRO A 221 5.98 16.65 0.94
C PRO A 221 4.47 16.90 0.79
N LEU A 222 3.60 16.06 1.37
CA LEU A 222 2.17 16.23 1.22
C LEU A 222 1.62 17.43 2.01
N THR A 223 2.19 17.78 3.17
CA THR A 223 1.85 19.02 3.89
C THR A 223 2.20 20.27 3.07
N ARG A 224 3.27 20.21 2.28
CA ARG A 224 3.70 21.33 1.42
C ARG A 224 2.82 21.50 0.19
N GLU A 225 2.37 20.39 -0.41
CA GLU A 225 1.69 20.40 -1.70
C GLU A 225 0.15 20.43 -1.62
N LEU A 226 -0.44 20.03 -0.49
CA LEU A 226 -1.90 19.88 -0.34
C LEU A 226 -2.45 20.90 0.67
N SER A 227 -3.57 21.52 0.32
CA SER A 227 -4.30 22.43 1.22
C SER A 227 -5.23 21.70 2.20
N ASP A 228 -5.76 20.54 1.85
CA ASP A 228 -6.63 19.72 2.71
C ASP A 228 -5.96 18.36 2.97
N PHE A 229 -5.03 18.36 3.93
CA PHE A 229 -4.25 17.20 4.31
C PHE A 229 -4.25 16.98 5.82
N LYS A 230 -4.55 15.74 6.24
CA LYS A 230 -4.43 15.28 7.62
C LYS A 230 -3.41 14.17 7.71
N PHE A 231 -2.61 14.19 8.78
CA PHE A 231 -1.61 13.15 9.04
C PHE A 231 -1.75 12.58 10.44
N PHE A 232 -1.85 11.25 10.53
CA PHE A 232 -1.90 10.50 11.80
C PHE A 232 -0.65 9.63 11.93
N LEU A 233 0.11 9.81 13.02
CA LEU A 233 1.27 9.00 13.36
C LEU A 233 0.92 8.06 14.51
N LEU A 234 0.82 6.78 14.18
CA LEU A 234 0.57 5.71 15.16
C LEU A 234 1.87 5.34 15.88
N LYS A 235 1.83 5.31 17.20
CA LYS A 235 2.99 4.96 18.04
C LYS A 235 3.14 3.45 18.18
N LYS A 236 4.40 2.97 18.24
CA LYS A 236 4.73 1.55 18.35
C LYS A 236 4.03 0.74 17.25
N CYS A 237 4.11 1.23 16.05
CA CYS A 237 3.38 0.73 14.89
C CYS A 237 4.31 0.58 13.69
N GLY A 238 4.35 -0.61 13.13
CA GLY A 238 5.09 -0.93 11.91
C GLY A 238 4.29 -0.63 10.65
N HIS A 239 4.66 -1.31 9.56
CA HIS A 239 4.13 -1.07 8.21
C HIS A 239 2.66 -1.45 8.03
N ARG A 240 2.17 -2.45 8.79
CA ARG A 240 0.79 -2.94 8.71
C ARG A 240 0.03 -2.64 10.01
N PRO A 241 -0.56 -1.43 10.16
CA PRO A 241 -1.16 -1.01 11.43
C PRO A 241 -2.22 -1.95 11.99
N TRP A 242 -2.97 -2.63 11.12
CA TRP A 242 -4.06 -3.53 11.51
C TRP A 242 -3.62 -4.83 12.18
N ILE A 243 -2.33 -5.16 12.13
CA ILE A 243 -1.78 -6.32 12.84
C ILE A 243 -0.98 -5.93 14.09
N GLU A 244 -0.81 -4.65 14.36
CA GLU A 244 -0.03 -4.17 15.50
C GLU A 244 -0.86 -4.17 16.77
N ARG A 245 -0.44 -4.91 17.79
CA ARG A 245 -1.19 -5.13 19.03
C ARG A 245 -1.65 -3.83 19.69
N THR A 246 -0.79 -2.82 19.71
CA THR A 246 -1.06 -1.54 20.40
C THR A 246 -1.69 -0.49 19.48
N ALA A 247 -1.55 -0.62 18.18
CA ALA A 247 -1.99 0.41 17.22
C ALA A 247 -3.28 0.07 16.46
N ALA A 248 -3.66 -1.21 16.40
CA ALA A 248 -4.79 -1.66 15.58
C ALA A 248 -6.12 -0.98 15.96
N GLU A 249 -6.41 -0.83 17.26
CA GLU A 249 -7.65 -0.19 17.72
C GLU A 249 -7.70 1.28 17.29
N GLU A 250 -6.62 2.04 17.51
CA GLU A 250 -6.52 3.44 17.09
C GLU A 250 -6.63 3.57 15.56
N PHE A 251 -5.95 2.69 14.82
CA PHE A 251 -6.00 2.62 13.36
C PHE A 251 -7.44 2.46 12.84
N PHE A 252 -8.17 1.44 13.31
CA PHE A 252 -9.56 1.23 12.90
C PHE A 252 -10.48 2.34 13.37
N GLY A 253 -10.23 2.92 14.54
CA GLY A 253 -10.95 4.09 15.04
C GLY A 253 -10.77 5.33 14.13
N ILE A 254 -9.56 5.54 13.57
CA ILE A 254 -9.31 6.59 12.58
C ILE A 254 -10.07 6.28 11.29
N LEU A 255 -9.94 5.05 10.76
CA LEU A 255 -10.63 4.67 9.52
C LEU A 255 -12.14 4.83 9.63
N ALA A 256 -12.75 4.39 10.74
CA ALA A 256 -14.20 4.51 10.96
C ALA A 256 -14.70 5.97 10.95
N ARG A 257 -13.87 6.91 11.41
CA ARG A 257 -14.20 8.35 11.38
C ARG A 257 -13.98 9.01 10.02
N GLU A 258 -13.07 8.47 9.22
CA GLU A 258 -12.67 9.07 7.96
C GLU A 258 -13.40 8.50 6.72
N ILE A 259 -14.10 7.35 6.82
CA ILE A 259 -14.87 6.75 5.71
C ILE A 259 -16.28 7.30 5.54
#